data_eacf69085bb1d770ffd0e9764335d440
#
_entry.id   eacf69085bb1d770ffd0e9764335d440
#
_cell.length_a   1.000
_cell.length_b   1.000
_cell.length_c   1.000
_cell.angle_alpha   90.00
_cell.angle_beta   90.00
_cell.angle_gamma   90.00
#
_symmetry.space_group_name_H-M   'P 1'
#
loop_
_entity.id
_entity.type
_entity.pdbx_description
1 polymer ?
#
loop_
_entity_poly.entity_id
_entity_poly.type
_entity_poly.pdbx_seq_one_letter_code
_entity_poly.pdbx_strand_id
1 'polypeptide(L)'
;MNEHTVKAFDEDIGELRGLIAQMGGLAEAAIDASMDALKRHDLEAAARIIDGDKQIDELETEVERLAVRLIALRAPMADDLREVVAALKIAGVVERIGDYAKNIAKRVAAIDGHSVIEPLSLLPAMANMATDMVRNVLDAFAARDPEAAVRVCEQDRAVDDFYNSIFRTLVTFMVENPKSISQAAHMLFIAKNLERVGDHATNVAEMVYYAATGDHMGDRDQGDTVPLAGS
;
A
#
# COMPACT_ATOMS: atom_id res chain seq x y z
N MET A 1 8.82 38.70 -5.39
CA MET A 1 7.91 37.76 -4.67
C MET A 1 8.32 37.86 -3.21
N ASN A 2 7.37 38.13 -2.31
CA ASN A 2 7.72 38.41 -0.90
C ASN A 2 8.19 37.12 -0.22
N GLU A 3 9.29 37.21 0.54
CA GLU A 3 9.88 36.15 1.37
C GLU A 3 8.84 35.46 2.27
N HIS A 4 7.85 36.21 2.75
CA HIS A 4 6.69 35.71 3.49
C HIS A 4 5.78 34.75 2.70
N THR A 5 5.69 34.90 1.38
CA THR A 5 4.80 34.04 0.55
C THR A 5 5.46 32.69 0.27
N VAL A 6 6.77 32.67 0.08
CA VAL A 6 7.56 31.43 -0.11
C VAL A 6 7.55 30.60 1.18
N LYS A 7 7.82 31.22 2.34
CA LYS A 7 7.81 30.52 3.63
C LYS A 7 6.45 29.89 3.95
N ALA A 8 5.37 30.61 3.68
CA ALA A 8 4.01 30.08 3.92
C ALA A 8 3.64 28.94 2.94
N PHE A 9 4.19 28.92 1.73
CA PHE A 9 4.02 27.80 0.81
C PHE A 9 4.78 26.54 1.28
N ASP A 10 6.02 26.72 1.73
CA ASP A 10 6.85 25.63 2.27
C ASP A 10 6.21 25.00 3.52
N GLU A 11 5.58 25.83 4.39
CA GLU A 11 4.83 25.35 5.55
C GLU A 11 3.61 24.51 5.13
N ASP A 12 2.81 24.99 4.15
CA ASP A 12 1.63 24.28 3.63
C ASP A 12 2.03 22.94 2.95
N ILE A 13 3.15 22.89 2.21
CA ILE A 13 3.69 21.64 1.62
C ILE A 13 4.17 20.68 2.71
N GLY A 14 4.82 21.21 3.74
CA GLY A 14 5.24 20.43 4.91
C GLY A 14 4.04 19.76 5.60
N GLU A 15 2.91 20.47 5.71
CA GLU A 15 1.65 19.94 6.26
C GLU A 15 1.10 18.79 5.38
N LEU A 16 1.07 18.96 4.04
CA LEU A 16 0.67 17.88 3.11
C LEU A 16 1.50 16.61 3.27
N ARG A 17 2.82 16.76 3.33
CA ARG A 17 3.72 15.61 3.55
C ARG A 17 3.48 14.96 4.92
N GLY A 18 3.24 15.76 5.95
CA GLY A 18 2.92 15.28 7.29
C GLY A 18 1.64 14.45 7.33
N LEU A 19 0.58 14.90 6.67
CA LEU A 19 -0.69 14.16 6.56
C LEU A 19 -0.50 12.82 5.83
N ILE A 20 0.22 12.81 4.71
CA ILE A 20 0.51 11.58 3.96
C ILE A 20 1.36 10.61 4.79
N ALA A 21 2.37 11.09 5.53
CA ALA A 21 3.15 10.26 6.41
C ALA A 21 2.30 9.66 7.54
N GLN A 22 1.35 10.42 8.08
CA GLN A 22 0.39 9.92 9.07
C GLN A 22 -0.53 8.84 8.49
N MET A 23 -1.07 9.05 7.30
CA MET A 23 -1.88 8.05 6.58
C MET A 23 -1.07 6.76 6.37
N GLY A 24 0.18 6.89 5.91
CA GLY A 24 1.09 5.76 5.70
C GLY A 24 1.34 4.97 6.98
N GLY A 25 1.66 5.65 8.08
CA GLY A 25 1.86 5.02 9.38
C GLY A 25 0.62 4.25 9.87
N LEU A 26 -0.60 4.79 9.62
CA LEU A 26 -1.84 4.09 9.95
C LEU A 26 -2.07 2.86 9.05
N ALA A 27 -1.79 2.96 7.75
CA ALA A 27 -1.92 1.85 6.81
C ALA A 27 -0.93 0.71 7.14
N GLU A 28 0.34 1.03 7.42
CA GLU A 28 1.35 0.07 7.88
C GLU A 28 0.90 -0.63 9.17
N ALA A 29 0.49 0.13 10.18
CA ALA A 29 0.00 -0.41 11.44
C ALA A 29 -1.24 -1.30 11.26
N ALA A 30 -2.14 -0.96 10.33
CA ALA A 30 -3.32 -1.76 10.02
C ALA A 30 -2.95 -3.09 9.34
N ILE A 31 -1.95 -3.12 8.43
CA ILE A 31 -1.45 -4.36 7.83
C ILE A 31 -0.85 -5.26 8.91
N ASP A 32 0.05 -4.75 9.74
CA ASP A 32 0.71 -5.51 10.80
C ASP A 32 -0.31 -6.06 11.81
N ALA A 33 -1.24 -5.20 12.26
CA ALA A 33 -2.31 -5.61 13.18
C ALA A 33 -3.23 -6.68 12.55
N SER A 34 -3.49 -6.61 11.25
CA SER A 34 -4.32 -7.61 10.55
C SER A 34 -3.64 -8.97 10.48
N MET A 35 -2.31 -9.01 10.30
CA MET A 35 -1.52 -10.24 10.37
C MET A 35 -1.50 -10.83 11.78
N ASP A 36 -1.36 -10.00 12.80
CA ASP A 36 -1.43 -10.43 14.21
C ASP A 36 -2.82 -10.95 14.60
N ALA A 37 -3.88 -10.25 14.18
CA ALA A 37 -5.26 -10.70 14.39
C ALA A 37 -5.52 -12.04 13.69
N LEU A 38 -5.01 -12.22 12.47
CA LEU A 38 -5.11 -13.48 11.72
C LEU A 38 -4.40 -14.63 12.43
N LYS A 39 -3.16 -14.40 12.89
CA LYS A 39 -2.35 -15.40 13.59
C LYS A 39 -2.97 -15.85 14.91
N ARG A 40 -3.62 -14.95 15.64
CA ARG A 40 -4.24 -15.20 16.95
C ARG A 40 -5.72 -15.54 16.85
N HIS A 41 -6.32 -15.46 15.65
CA HIS A 41 -7.76 -15.52 15.43
C HIS A 41 -8.54 -14.54 16.34
N ASP A 42 -8.02 -13.30 16.45
CA ASP A 42 -8.58 -12.26 17.30
C ASP A 42 -9.62 -11.42 16.54
N LEU A 43 -10.89 -11.79 16.72
CA LEU A 43 -12.03 -11.13 16.07
C LEU A 43 -12.25 -9.70 16.58
N GLU A 44 -11.91 -9.41 17.84
CA GLU A 44 -12.05 -8.06 18.38
C GLU A 44 -10.97 -7.12 17.80
N ALA A 45 -9.74 -7.61 17.68
CA ALA A 45 -8.68 -6.88 16.99
C ALA A 45 -9.06 -6.62 15.53
N ALA A 46 -9.57 -7.62 14.82
CA ALA A 46 -10.03 -7.48 13.45
C ALA A 46 -11.15 -6.42 13.31
N ALA A 47 -12.12 -6.40 14.24
CA ALA A 47 -13.17 -5.39 14.24
C ALA A 47 -12.60 -3.96 14.45
N ARG A 48 -11.63 -3.79 15.36
CA ARG A 48 -10.96 -2.50 15.58
C ARG A 48 -10.21 -2.00 14.35
N ILE A 49 -9.56 -2.90 13.59
CA ILE A 49 -8.87 -2.54 12.34
C ILE A 49 -9.88 -2.05 11.30
N ILE A 50 -11.01 -2.76 11.14
CA ILE A 50 -12.07 -2.39 10.21
C ILE A 50 -12.66 -1.02 10.54
N ASP A 51 -12.88 -0.73 11.81
CA ASP A 51 -13.43 0.57 12.25
C ASP A 51 -12.39 1.69 12.17
N GLY A 52 -11.12 1.37 12.37
CA GLY A 52 -10.00 2.33 12.34
C GLY A 52 -9.68 2.87 10.95
N ASP A 53 -10.06 2.19 9.89
CA ASP A 53 -9.89 2.59 8.50
C ASP A 53 -10.47 3.99 8.20
N LYS A 54 -11.55 4.37 8.87
CA LYS A 54 -12.16 5.71 8.76
C LYS A 54 -11.19 6.85 9.05
N GLN A 55 -10.14 6.62 9.84
CA GLN A 55 -9.15 7.65 10.12
C GLN A 55 -8.29 7.95 8.89
N ILE A 56 -8.03 6.95 8.06
CA ILE A 56 -7.31 7.13 6.79
C ILE A 56 -8.18 7.90 5.80
N ASP A 57 -9.50 7.58 5.70
CA ASP A 57 -10.47 8.28 4.87
C ASP A 57 -10.57 9.78 5.25
N GLU A 58 -10.59 10.07 6.55
CA GLU A 58 -10.64 11.45 7.07
C GLU A 58 -9.38 12.23 6.71
N LEU A 59 -8.21 11.62 6.82
CA LEU A 59 -6.93 12.23 6.44
C LEU A 59 -6.82 12.43 4.93
N GLU A 60 -7.29 11.48 4.10
CA GLU A 60 -7.39 11.67 2.65
C GLU A 60 -8.19 12.92 2.31
N THR A 61 -9.39 13.06 2.91
CA THR A 61 -10.25 14.25 2.73
C THR A 61 -9.53 15.54 3.15
N GLU A 62 -8.70 15.50 4.19
CA GLU A 62 -7.91 16.65 4.64
C GLU A 62 -6.81 17.02 3.65
N VAL A 63 -6.09 16.02 3.12
CA VAL A 63 -5.10 16.21 2.04
C VAL A 63 -5.74 16.83 0.82
N GLU A 64 -6.90 16.33 0.36
CA GLU A 64 -7.63 16.88 -0.78
C GLU A 64 -7.97 18.36 -0.57
N ARG A 65 -8.53 18.69 0.59
CA ARG A 65 -8.91 20.06 0.94
C ARG A 65 -7.70 21.00 0.97
N LEU A 66 -6.59 20.54 1.56
CA LEU A 66 -5.35 21.32 1.64
C LEU A 66 -4.72 21.53 0.27
N ALA A 67 -4.66 20.47 -0.56
CA ALA A 67 -4.12 20.55 -1.91
C ALA A 67 -4.91 21.53 -2.80
N VAL A 68 -6.25 21.45 -2.78
CA VAL A 68 -7.13 22.37 -3.53
C VAL A 68 -6.94 23.82 -3.03
N ARG A 69 -6.86 24.04 -1.72
CA ARG A 69 -6.60 25.34 -1.13
C ARG A 69 -5.26 25.91 -1.57
N LEU A 70 -4.21 25.10 -1.58
CA LEU A 70 -2.88 25.48 -2.03
C LEU A 70 -2.88 25.93 -3.49
N ILE A 71 -3.47 25.13 -4.38
CA ILE A 71 -3.57 25.48 -5.81
C ILE A 71 -4.34 26.80 -6.00
N ALA A 72 -5.47 26.96 -5.31
CA ALA A 72 -6.32 28.13 -5.47
C ALA A 72 -5.71 29.44 -4.93
N LEU A 73 -4.99 29.37 -3.80
CA LEU A 73 -4.51 30.56 -3.10
C LEU A 73 -3.05 30.91 -3.41
N ARG A 74 -2.22 29.92 -3.74
CA ARG A 74 -0.78 30.10 -3.96
C ARG A 74 -0.40 30.08 -5.43
N ALA A 75 -1.27 29.54 -6.31
CA ALA A 75 -0.99 29.35 -7.74
C ALA A 75 0.42 28.76 -7.99
N PRO A 76 0.75 27.56 -7.40
CA PRO A 76 2.05 26.96 -7.53
C PRO A 76 2.39 26.70 -8.99
N MET A 77 3.67 26.75 -9.34
CA MET A 77 4.14 26.58 -10.72
C MET A 77 5.17 25.45 -10.82
N ALA A 78 5.21 24.83 -11.98
CA ALA A 78 6.21 23.82 -12.33
C ALA A 78 6.34 22.72 -11.24
N ASP A 79 7.46 22.65 -10.58
CA ASP A 79 7.83 21.64 -9.60
C ASP A 79 6.88 21.63 -8.39
N ASP A 80 6.53 22.82 -7.90
CA ASP A 80 5.62 22.98 -6.77
C ASP A 80 4.22 22.45 -7.09
N LEU A 81 3.71 22.73 -8.30
CA LEU A 81 2.42 22.20 -8.75
C LEU A 81 2.47 20.68 -8.90
N ARG A 82 3.56 20.12 -9.45
CA ARG A 82 3.72 18.66 -9.57
C ARG A 82 3.70 17.98 -8.21
N GLU A 83 4.35 18.59 -7.21
CA GLU A 83 4.34 18.03 -5.85
C GLU A 83 2.95 18.05 -5.21
N VAL A 84 2.20 19.14 -5.31
CA VAL A 84 0.83 19.20 -4.77
C VAL A 84 -0.08 18.16 -5.45
N VAL A 85 0.03 18.01 -6.79
CA VAL A 85 -0.74 17.03 -7.54
C VAL A 85 -0.31 15.59 -7.20
N ALA A 86 0.99 15.35 -7.02
CA ALA A 86 1.48 14.05 -6.56
C ALA A 86 0.95 13.71 -5.17
N ALA A 87 1.02 14.66 -4.22
CA ALA A 87 0.49 14.49 -2.86
C ALA A 87 -1.00 14.08 -2.87
N LEU A 88 -1.81 14.78 -3.67
CA LEU A 88 -3.23 14.48 -3.83
C LEU A 88 -3.48 13.05 -4.35
N LYS A 89 -2.71 12.61 -5.36
CA LYS A 89 -2.84 11.26 -5.92
C LYS A 89 -2.32 10.19 -4.96
N ILE A 90 -1.21 10.47 -4.26
CA ILE A 90 -0.60 9.55 -3.29
C ILE A 90 -1.58 9.29 -2.14
N ALA A 91 -2.28 10.30 -1.64
CA ALA A 91 -3.27 10.12 -0.58
C ALA A 91 -4.34 9.08 -0.96
N GLY A 92 -4.93 9.17 -2.17
CA GLY A 92 -5.89 8.18 -2.63
C GLY A 92 -5.31 6.78 -2.86
N VAL A 93 -3.99 6.66 -3.11
CA VAL A 93 -3.34 5.34 -3.17
C VAL A 93 -3.10 4.78 -1.78
N VAL A 94 -2.71 5.61 -0.81
CA VAL A 94 -2.51 5.19 0.60
C VAL A 94 -3.83 4.78 1.25
N GLU A 95 -4.94 5.46 0.94
CA GLU A 95 -6.27 5.04 1.36
C GLU A 95 -6.58 3.61 0.88
N ARG A 96 -6.32 3.30 -0.41
CA ARG A 96 -6.51 1.93 -0.93
C ARG A 96 -5.62 0.90 -0.25
N ILE A 97 -4.41 1.28 0.17
CA ILE A 97 -3.55 0.39 0.96
C ILE A 97 -4.21 0.09 2.31
N GLY A 98 -4.81 1.08 2.97
CA GLY A 98 -5.63 0.90 4.17
C GLY A 98 -6.82 -0.05 3.94
N ASP A 99 -7.54 0.14 2.85
CA ASP A 99 -8.65 -0.74 2.44
C ASP A 99 -8.21 -2.21 2.26
N TYR A 100 -6.98 -2.47 1.77
CA TYR A 100 -6.47 -3.84 1.70
C TYR A 100 -6.22 -4.43 3.08
N ALA A 101 -5.67 -3.67 4.04
CA ALA A 101 -5.52 -4.11 5.42
C ALA A 101 -6.87 -4.46 6.06
N LYS A 102 -7.88 -3.61 5.89
CA LYS A 102 -9.27 -3.84 6.29
C LYS A 102 -9.85 -5.11 5.64
N ASN A 103 -9.59 -5.33 4.35
CA ASN A 103 -10.05 -6.53 3.65
C ASN A 103 -9.37 -7.80 4.16
N ILE A 104 -8.11 -7.73 4.59
CA ILE A 104 -7.42 -8.81 5.28
C ILE A 104 -8.07 -9.08 6.64
N ALA A 105 -8.30 -8.04 7.45
CA ALA A 105 -8.94 -8.15 8.76
C ALA A 105 -10.34 -8.83 8.68
N LYS A 106 -11.14 -8.50 7.65
CA LYS A 106 -12.43 -9.16 7.41
C LYS A 106 -12.32 -10.68 7.19
N ARG A 107 -11.15 -11.21 6.79
CA ARG A 107 -10.95 -12.64 6.57
C ARG A 107 -10.64 -13.40 7.86
N VAL A 108 -10.28 -12.73 8.94
CA VAL A 108 -10.00 -13.38 10.24
C VAL A 108 -11.19 -14.24 10.70
N ALA A 109 -12.41 -13.72 10.58
CA ALA A 109 -13.62 -14.45 10.95
C ALA A 109 -13.93 -15.66 10.06
N ALA A 110 -13.39 -15.71 8.84
CA ALA A 110 -13.66 -16.79 7.88
C ALA A 110 -12.61 -17.92 7.93
N ILE A 111 -11.50 -17.72 8.65
CA ILE A 111 -10.44 -18.70 8.82
C ILE A 111 -10.62 -19.38 10.17
N ASP A 112 -10.75 -20.72 10.16
CA ASP A 112 -10.92 -21.49 11.40
C ASP A 112 -9.65 -21.45 12.25
N GLY A 113 -9.75 -20.86 13.44
CA GLY A 113 -8.63 -20.75 14.38
C GLY A 113 -8.19 -22.11 14.99
N HIS A 114 -8.99 -23.15 14.88
CA HIS A 114 -8.69 -24.49 15.42
C HIS A 114 -7.91 -25.36 14.43
N SER A 115 -7.89 -25.00 13.15
CA SER A 115 -7.23 -25.76 12.07
C SER A 115 -6.20 -24.87 11.36
N VAL A 116 -5.07 -24.63 12.04
CA VAL A 116 -3.95 -23.87 11.42
C VAL A 116 -3.38 -24.72 10.30
N ILE A 117 -3.52 -24.24 9.06
CA ILE A 117 -2.86 -24.85 7.92
C ILE A 117 -1.45 -24.26 7.73
N GLU A 118 -0.47 -25.12 7.43
CA GLU A 118 0.97 -24.76 7.33
C GLU A 118 1.24 -23.53 6.46
N PRO A 119 0.59 -23.33 5.28
CA PRO A 119 0.80 -22.16 4.44
C PRO A 119 0.48 -20.80 5.09
N LEU A 120 -0.27 -20.75 6.20
CA LEU A 120 -0.54 -19.51 6.93
C LEU A 120 0.75 -18.82 7.41
N SER A 121 1.78 -19.60 7.71
CA SER A 121 3.08 -19.09 8.18
C SER A 121 3.84 -18.25 7.16
N LEU A 122 3.46 -18.30 5.88
CA LEU A 122 4.11 -17.54 4.80
C LEU A 122 3.57 -16.11 4.69
N LEU A 123 2.32 -15.87 5.08
CA LEU A 123 1.67 -14.56 4.92
C LEU A 123 2.36 -13.42 5.67
N PRO A 124 2.85 -13.59 6.92
CA PRO A 124 3.55 -12.52 7.62
C PRO A 124 4.83 -12.06 6.92
N ALA A 125 5.57 -12.98 6.30
CA ALA A 125 6.77 -12.62 5.54
C ALA A 125 6.42 -11.75 4.31
N MET A 126 5.36 -12.11 3.59
CA MET A 126 4.86 -11.30 2.48
C MET A 126 4.35 -9.93 2.94
N ALA A 127 3.65 -9.88 4.08
CA ALA A 127 3.17 -8.64 4.66
C ALA A 127 4.33 -7.69 4.98
N ASN A 128 5.41 -8.19 5.62
CA ASN A 128 6.59 -7.39 5.91
C ASN A 128 7.22 -6.81 4.63
N MET A 129 7.34 -7.61 3.56
CA MET A 129 7.88 -7.14 2.28
C MET A 129 7.03 -6.00 1.70
N ALA A 130 5.71 -6.16 1.69
CA ALA A 130 4.78 -5.13 1.18
C ALA A 130 4.79 -3.87 2.06
N THR A 131 4.81 -4.00 3.38
CA THR A 131 4.88 -2.88 4.34
C THR A 131 6.20 -2.12 4.20
N ASP A 132 7.32 -2.82 4.01
CA ASP A 132 8.62 -2.17 3.77
C ASP A 132 8.63 -1.35 2.47
N MET A 133 7.96 -1.83 1.40
CA MET A 133 7.79 -1.04 0.18
C MET A 133 6.98 0.24 0.42
N VAL A 134 5.88 0.16 1.18
CA VAL A 134 5.06 1.34 1.54
C VAL A 134 5.89 2.36 2.32
N ARG A 135 6.60 1.91 3.34
CA ARG A 135 7.49 2.78 4.14
C ARG A 135 8.55 3.45 3.27
N ASN A 136 9.28 2.66 2.49
CA ASN A 136 10.37 3.16 1.64
C ASN A 136 9.87 4.19 0.63
N VAL A 137 8.69 4.00 0.05
CA VAL A 137 8.16 4.93 -0.95
C VAL A 137 7.65 6.24 -0.33
N LEU A 138 7.08 6.18 0.87
CA LEU A 138 6.66 7.39 1.59
C LEU A 138 7.87 8.19 2.11
N ASP A 139 8.93 7.51 2.52
CA ASP A 139 10.21 8.14 2.84
C ASP A 139 10.81 8.81 1.59
N ALA A 140 10.77 8.15 0.43
CA ALA A 140 11.21 8.73 -0.84
C ALA A 140 10.38 9.98 -1.22
N PHE A 141 9.06 9.96 -0.99
CA PHE A 141 8.20 11.12 -1.19
C PHE A 141 8.58 12.27 -0.27
N ALA A 142 8.75 12.01 1.03
CA ALA A 142 9.13 13.02 2.02
C ALA A 142 10.50 13.67 1.70
N ALA A 143 11.45 12.84 1.24
CA ALA A 143 12.81 13.28 0.87
C ALA A 143 12.91 13.87 -0.56
N ARG A 144 11.88 13.75 -1.39
CA ARG A 144 11.93 14.05 -2.84
C ARG A 144 13.04 13.28 -3.56
N ASP A 145 13.24 12.02 -3.19
CA ASP A 145 14.32 11.17 -3.71
C ASP A 145 13.82 10.26 -4.85
N PRO A 146 14.07 10.61 -6.12
CA PRO A 146 13.63 9.80 -7.25
C PRO A 146 14.39 8.47 -7.36
N GLU A 147 15.64 8.40 -6.87
CA GLU A 147 16.42 7.16 -6.89
C GLU A 147 15.88 6.17 -5.87
N ALA A 148 15.46 6.63 -4.68
CA ALA A 148 14.77 5.80 -3.71
C ALA A 148 13.46 5.25 -4.28
N ALA A 149 12.70 6.06 -5.02
CA ALA A 149 11.48 5.62 -5.69
C ALA A 149 11.75 4.50 -6.72
N VAL A 150 12.80 4.61 -7.53
CA VAL A 150 13.22 3.54 -8.46
C VAL A 150 13.51 2.24 -7.71
N ARG A 151 14.25 2.31 -6.60
CA ARG A 151 14.56 1.12 -5.78
C ARG A 151 13.31 0.42 -5.24
N VAL A 152 12.24 1.14 -4.93
CA VAL A 152 10.97 0.52 -4.52
C VAL A 152 10.35 -0.29 -5.67
N CYS A 153 10.37 0.23 -6.89
CA CYS A 153 9.90 -0.51 -8.06
C CYS A 153 10.67 -1.81 -8.31
N GLU A 154 11.99 -1.82 -8.00
CA GLU A 154 12.80 -3.05 -8.11
C GLU A 154 12.43 -4.10 -7.05
N GLN A 155 11.91 -3.69 -5.88
CA GLN A 155 11.46 -4.60 -4.82
C GLN A 155 10.17 -5.35 -5.17
N ASP A 156 9.33 -4.79 -6.00
CA ASP A 156 8.02 -5.33 -6.40
C ASP A 156 8.12 -6.76 -6.94
N ARG A 157 9.12 -7.00 -7.80
CA ARG A 157 9.35 -8.33 -8.37
C ARG A 157 9.53 -9.43 -7.32
N ALA A 158 10.14 -9.10 -6.19
CA ALA A 158 10.33 -10.07 -5.11
C ALA A 158 8.99 -10.39 -4.40
N VAL A 159 8.08 -9.42 -4.29
CA VAL A 159 6.73 -9.61 -3.75
C VAL A 159 5.91 -10.48 -4.69
N ASP A 160 5.98 -10.23 -6.00
CA ASP A 160 5.31 -11.01 -7.04
C ASP A 160 5.78 -12.47 -7.05
N ASP A 161 7.09 -12.70 -7.03
CA ASP A 161 7.68 -14.03 -6.98
C ASP A 161 7.25 -14.79 -5.72
N PHE A 162 7.17 -14.08 -4.59
CA PHE A 162 6.73 -14.67 -3.33
C PHE A 162 5.22 -14.98 -3.35
N TYR A 163 4.39 -14.08 -3.90
CA TYR A 163 2.97 -14.35 -4.15
C TYR A 163 2.77 -15.60 -5.01
N ASN A 164 3.50 -15.72 -6.12
CA ASN A 164 3.44 -16.88 -7.01
C ASN A 164 3.84 -18.18 -6.30
N SER A 165 4.79 -18.12 -5.36
CA SER A 165 5.19 -19.26 -4.53
C SER A 165 4.07 -19.66 -3.57
N ILE A 166 3.46 -18.69 -2.87
CA ILE A 166 2.30 -18.93 -1.97
C ILE A 166 1.13 -19.52 -2.77
N PHE A 167 0.84 -18.97 -3.94
CA PHE A 167 -0.23 -19.46 -4.80
C PHE A 167 -0.05 -20.95 -5.13
N ARG A 168 1.13 -21.35 -5.61
CA ARG A 168 1.42 -22.76 -5.93
C ARG A 168 1.33 -23.66 -4.71
N THR A 169 1.86 -23.23 -3.57
CA THR A 169 1.77 -23.96 -2.31
C THR A 169 0.32 -24.19 -1.88
N LEU A 170 -0.50 -23.15 -1.93
CA LEU A 170 -1.93 -23.25 -1.54
C LEU A 170 -2.73 -24.13 -2.51
N VAL A 171 -2.48 -24.03 -3.82
CA VAL A 171 -3.14 -24.90 -4.82
C VAL A 171 -2.79 -26.37 -4.58
N THR A 172 -1.51 -26.69 -4.36
CA THR A 172 -1.07 -28.06 -4.03
C THR A 172 -1.75 -28.54 -2.75
N PHE A 173 -1.79 -27.70 -1.72
CA PHE A 173 -2.43 -28.02 -0.45
C PHE A 173 -3.94 -28.30 -0.60
N MET A 174 -4.65 -27.53 -1.46
CA MET A 174 -6.07 -27.75 -1.76
C MET A 174 -6.33 -29.13 -2.42
N VAL A 175 -5.42 -29.55 -3.33
CA VAL A 175 -5.52 -30.85 -4.01
C VAL A 175 -5.33 -31.99 -3.01
N GLU A 176 -4.37 -31.86 -2.11
CA GLU A 176 -4.06 -32.88 -1.11
C GLU A 176 -5.10 -32.94 0.02
N ASN A 177 -5.70 -31.77 0.35
CA ASN A 177 -6.63 -31.59 1.46
C ASN A 177 -7.94 -30.92 1.03
N PRO A 178 -8.85 -31.61 0.33
CA PRO A 178 -10.09 -31.00 -0.21
C PRO A 178 -11.00 -30.34 0.85
N LYS A 179 -10.92 -30.77 2.10
CA LYS A 179 -11.71 -30.18 3.21
C LYS A 179 -11.22 -28.78 3.59
N SER A 180 -10.00 -28.41 3.23
CA SER A 180 -9.38 -27.13 3.55
C SER A 180 -9.45 -26.11 2.40
N ILE A 181 -10.15 -26.43 1.29
CA ILE A 181 -10.25 -25.56 0.12
C ILE A 181 -10.78 -24.16 0.49
N SER A 182 -11.84 -24.08 1.29
CA SER A 182 -12.43 -22.79 1.69
C SER A 182 -11.41 -21.93 2.45
N GLN A 183 -10.70 -22.52 3.40
CA GLN A 183 -9.70 -21.84 4.20
C GLN A 183 -8.50 -21.38 3.37
N ALA A 184 -7.97 -22.26 2.51
CA ALA A 184 -6.89 -21.93 1.59
C ALA A 184 -7.27 -20.84 0.57
N ALA A 185 -8.54 -20.81 0.13
CA ALA A 185 -9.05 -19.73 -0.72
C ALA A 185 -9.05 -18.36 0.00
N HIS A 186 -9.39 -18.31 1.29
CA HIS A 186 -9.26 -17.08 2.07
C HIS A 186 -7.80 -16.62 2.20
N MET A 187 -6.85 -17.55 2.33
CA MET A 187 -5.43 -17.23 2.36
C MET A 187 -4.92 -16.70 1.02
N LEU A 188 -5.36 -17.26 -0.10
CA LEU A 188 -5.07 -16.71 -1.44
C LEU A 188 -5.60 -15.27 -1.57
N PHE A 189 -6.76 -15.00 -1.01
CA PHE A 189 -7.33 -13.65 -1.01
C PHE A 189 -6.48 -12.67 -0.20
N ILE A 190 -5.95 -13.11 0.95
CA ILE A 190 -5.05 -12.32 1.78
C ILE A 190 -3.74 -12.06 1.03
N ALA A 191 -3.11 -13.10 0.48
CA ALA A 191 -1.89 -12.96 -0.31
C ALA A 191 -2.07 -11.99 -1.49
N LYS A 192 -3.21 -12.06 -2.20
CA LYS A 192 -3.50 -11.12 -3.30
C LYS A 192 -3.71 -9.67 -2.82
N ASN A 193 -4.25 -9.44 -1.61
CA ASN A 193 -4.31 -8.08 -1.06
C ASN A 193 -2.90 -7.56 -0.71
N LEU A 194 -2.00 -8.41 -0.21
CA LEU A 194 -0.62 -8.03 0.08
C LEU A 194 0.18 -7.71 -1.19
N GLU A 195 -0.01 -8.49 -2.26
CA GLU A 195 0.60 -8.19 -3.56
C GLU A 195 0.09 -6.85 -4.09
N ARG A 196 -1.22 -6.55 -3.99
CA ARG A 196 -1.77 -5.24 -4.37
C ARG A 196 -1.21 -4.09 -3.55
N VAL A 197 -0.84 -4.30 -2.29
CA VAL A 197 -0.12 -3.28 -1.50
C VAL A 197 1.22 -2.95 -2.17
N GLY A 198 1.99 -3.95 -2.62
CA GLY A 198 3.21 -3.76 -3.41
C GLY A 198 2.97 -2.99 -4.70
N ASP A 199 1.99 -3.41 -5.51
CA ASP A 199 1.56 -2.71 -6.73
C ASP A 199 1.28 -1.23 -6.46
N HIS A 200 0.58 -0.92 -5.36
CA HIS A 200 0.24 0.46 -5.00
C HIS A 200 1.46 1.24 -4.52
N ALA A 201 2.40 0.61 -3.81
CA ALA A 201 3.67 1.25 -3.46
C ALA A 201 4.48 1.62 -4.71
N THR A 202 4.46 0.78 -5.75
CA THR A 202 5.10 1.13 -7.03
C THR A 202 4.37 2.27 -7.75
N ASN A 203 3.03 2.33 -7.71
CA ASN A 203 2.29 3.46 -8.26
C ASN A 203 2.67 4.78 -7.55
N VAL A 204 2.86 4.75 -6.23
CA VAL A 204 3.38 5.91 -5.49
C VAL A 204 4.79 6.26 -5.94
N ALA A 205 5.67 5.27 -6.14
CA ALA A 205 7.04 5.49 -6.60
C ALA A 205 7.11 6.20 -7.96
N GLU A 206 6.25 5.84 -8.90
CA GLU A 206 6.12 6.52 -10.19
C GLU A 206 5.69 7.98 -10.02
N MET A 207 4.78 8.27 -9.08
CA MET A 207 4.34 9.62 -8.78
C MET A 207 5.44 10.45 -8.11
N VAL A 208 6.22 9.86 -7.20
CA VAL A 208 7.38 10.50 -6.56
C VAL A 208 8.44 10.83 -7.59
N TYR A 209 8.77 9.89 -8.46
CA TYR A 209 9.73 10.09 -9.53
C TYR A 209 9.31 11.25 -10.44
N TYR A 210 8.06 11.23 -10.93
CA TYR A 210 7.53 12.29 -11.77
C TYR A 210 7.52 13.65 -11.07
N ALA A 211 7.13 13.71 -9.80
CA ALA A 211 7.12 14.96 -9.04
C ALA A 211 8.53 15.57 -8.91
N ALA A 212 9.54 14.72 -8.70
CA ALA A 212 10.92 15.16 -8.50
C ALA A 212 11.64 15.55 -9.81
N THR A 213 11.36 14.82 -10.92
CA THR A 213 12.13 14.98 -12.17
C THR A 213 11.34 15.68 -13.29
N GLY A 214 10.02 15.60 -13.28
CA GLY A 214 9.16 16.00 -14.40
C GLY A 214 9.02 14.96 -15.51
N ASP A 215 9.76 13.85 -15.44
CA ASP A 215 9.75 12.76 -16.41
C ASP A 215 9.00 11.55 -15.86
N HIS A 216 8.43 10.73 -16.75
CA HIS A 216 7.83 9.46 -16.34
C HIS A 216 8.91 8.38 -16.17
N MET A 217 8.73 7.55 -15.15
CA MET A 217 9.55 6.35 -14.99
C MET A 217 9.28 5.45 -16.21
N GLY A 218 10.33 4.99 -16.89
CA GLY A 218 10.20 4.18 -18.12
C GLY A 218 9.31 2.94 -17.94
N ASP A 219 8.76 2.43 -19.03
CA ASP A 219 7.86 1.28 -19.02
C ASP A 219 8.45 0.13 -18.21
N ARG A 220 7.72 -0.31 -17.20
CA ARG A 220 8.02 -1.55 -16.51
C ARG A 220 7.97 -2.70 -17.51
N ASP A 221 8.97 -3.56 -17.48
CA ASP A 221 8.79 -4.93 -17.94
C ASP A 221 7.61 -5.52 -17.17
N GLN A 222 6.43 -5.49 -17.77
CA GLN A 222 5.25 -6.19 -17.27
C GLN A 222 5.64 -7.66 -17.25
N GLY A 223 5.96 -8.15 -16.03
CA GLY A 223 6.32 -9.53 -15.81
C GLY A 223 5.29 -10.42 -16.52
N ASP A 224 5.80 -11.33 -17.36
CA ASP A 224 5.01 -12.25 -18.16
C ASP A 224 3.82 -12.80 -17.37
N THR A 225 2.63 -12.32 -17.70
CA THR A 225 1.41 -13.06 -17.39
C THR A 225 1.60 -14.42 -18.03
N VAL A 226 1.87 -15.46 -17.22
CA VAL A 226 1.94 -16.85 -17.71
C VAL A 226 0.67 -17.06 -18.51
N PRO A 227 0.76 -17.29 -19.84
CA PRO A 227 -0.42 -17.61 -20.62
C PRO A 227 -0.98 -18.90 -20.02
N LEU A 228 -2.22 -18.85 -19.55
CA LEU A 228 -2.96 -20.09 -19.30
C LEU A 228 -2.93 -20.83 -20.63
N ALA A 229 -2.13 -21.89 -20.70
CA ALA A 229 -2.09 -22.77 -21.86
C ALA A 229 -3.51 -23.27 -22.07
N GLY A 230 -4.20 -22.59 -22.97
CA GLY A 230 -5.57 -22.87 -23.37
C GLY A 230 -5.55 -23.72 -24.63
N SER A 231 -6.39 -24.68 -24.63
CA SER A 231 -6.95 -25.52 -25.68
C SER A 231 -6.02 -26.41 -26.46
#